data_408d92126a0f9652a3413bc3d021b254
#
_entry.id   408d92126a0f9652a3413bc3d021b254
#
_cell.length_a   1.000
_cell.length_b   1.000
_cell.length_c   1.000
_cell.angle_alpha   90.00
_cell.angle_beta   90.00
_cell.angle_gamma   90.00
#
_symmetry.space_group_name_H-M   'P 1'
#
loop_
_entity.id
_entity.type
_entity.pdbx_description
1 polymer ?
#
loop_
_entity_poly.entity_id
_entity_poly.type
_entity_poly.pdbx_seq_one_letter_code
_entity_poly.pdbx_strand_id
1 'polypeptide(L)'
;SSIKVKNLNKKIFYINGKPQKFDIVISTISPDFFFKKKYGELPFIWRDIHKIVFPSKNIFPKNVYFLYYANNEKFTRLVEYKKFTKHKSNTTLVGMEIPSKNGRHYPVPFKKEIIKSQKYIRDFPEWFFSIGRAGTYRYEVDIDDCLEQAMSIKEIILKKNYKNAFPLDKWWKYD
;
A
#
# COMPACT_ATOMS: atom_id res chain seq x y z
N SER A 1 13.97 0.07 11.07
CA SER A 1 14.90 0.96 10.33
C SER A 1 14.22 2.28 10.04
N SER A 2 14.91 3.41 10.25
CA SER A 2 14.40 4.73 9.89
C SER A 2 15.01 5.19 8.56
N ILE A 3 14.17 5.63 7.64
CA ILE A 3 14.61 6.23 6.38
C ILE A 3 14.22 7.71 6.39
N LYS A 4 15.19 8.58 6.15
CA LYS A 4 14.96 10.01 5.97
C LYS A 4 15.52 10.46 4.62
N VAL A 5 14.70 11.14 3.83
CA VAL A 5 15.11 11.71 2.56
C VAL A 5 15.55 13.14 2.80
N LYS A 6 16.82 13.46 2.56
CA LYS A 6 17.33 14.83 2.72
C LYS A 6 17.24 15.62 1.42
N ASN A 7 17.55 14.99 0.29
CA ASN A 7 17.49 15.65 -1.01
C ASN A 7 17.37 14.59 -2.12
N LEU A 8 16.21 14.52 -2.74
CA LEU A 8 15.97 13.61 -3.86
C LEU A 8 16.92 13.90 -5.04
N ASN A 9 17.11 15.16 -5.41
CA ASN A 9 17.94 15.52 -6.57
C ASN A 9 19.40 15.07 -6.43
N LYS A 10 19.93 14.96 -5.21
CA LYS A 10 21.30 14.49 -4.93
C LYS A 10 21.38 12.99 -4.70
N LYS A 11 20.27 12.24 -4.82
CA LYS A 11 20.18 10.78 -4.57
C LYS A 11 20.67 10.38 -3.16
N ILE A 12 20.51 11.24 -2.16
CA ILE A 12 21.02 10.99 -0.80
C ILE A 12 19.87 10.65 0.13
N PHE A 13 19.90 9.45 0.66
CA PHE A 13 19.00 8.90 1.65
C PHE A 13 19.76 8.66 2.96
N TYR A 14 19.13 8.93 4.09
CA TYR A 14 19.67 8.56 5.39
C TYR A 14 18.97 7.30 5.88
N ILE A 15 19.72 6.21 6.00
CA ILE A 15 19.23 4.94 6.54
C ILE A 15 19.89 4.76 7.90
N ASN A 16 19.07 4.71 8.96
CA ASN A 16 19.55 4.64 10.35
C ASN A 16 20.62 5.72 10.66
N GLY A 17 20.40 6.94 10.17
CA GLY A 17 21.28 8.08 10.38
C GLY A 17 22.53 8.14 9.48
N LYS A 18 22.80 7.12 8.67
CA LYS A 18 23.96 7.09 7.76
C LYS A 18 23.54 7.48 6.34
N PRO A 19 24.28 8.40 5.66
CA PRO A 19 23.98 8.78 4.29
C PRO A 19 24.34 7.65 3.32
N GLN A 20 23.46 7.38 2.35
CA GLN A 20 23.67 6.41 1.28
C GLN A 20 23.20 7.00 -0.04
N LYS A 21 23.87 6.64 -1.13
CA LYS A 21 23.49 6.99 -2.51
C LYS A 21 23.01 5.75 -3.24
N PHE A 22 21.99 5.93 -4.09
CA PHE A 22 21.43 4.87 -4.92
C PHE A 22 21.25 5.38 -6.35
N ASP A 23 21.53 4.53 -7.33
CA ASP A 23 21.30 4.86 -8.74
C ASP A 23 19.80 4.83 -9.07
N ILE A 24 19.10 3.87 -8.48
CA ILE A 24 17.67 3.64 -8.67
C ILE A 24 17.03 3.42 -7.31
N VAL A 25 15.84 3.96 -7.14
CA VAL A 25 14.99 3.72 -5.96
C VAL A 25 13.62 3.24 -6.40
N ILE A 26 13.18 2.13 -5.84
CA ILE A 26 11.82 1.62 -5.97
C ILE A 26 11.14 1.75 -4.61
N SER A 27 10.03 2.47 -4.55
CA SER A 27 9.30 2.74 -3.31
C SER A 27 7.86 2.27 -3.38
N THR A 28 7.39 1.66 -2.29
CA THR A 28 5.99 1.25 -2.12
C THR A 28 5.26 2.10 -1.08
N ILE A 29 5.91 3.11 -0.51
CA ILE A 29 5.29 4.01 0.47
C ILE A 29 4.68 5.25 -0.19
N SER A 30 3.71 5.84 0.51
CA SER A 30 2.97 7.00 0.00
C SER A 30 3.88 8.16 -0.44
N PRO A 31 3.64 8.78 -1.60
CA PRO A 31 4.53 9.77 -2.17
C PRO A 31 4.67 11.06 -1.36
N ASP A 32 3.64 11.46 -0.59
CA ASP A 32 3.69 12.67 0.26
C ASP A 32 4.78 12.60 1.34
N PHE A 33 5.21 11.39 1.71
CA PHE A 33 6.31 11.18 2.66
C PHE A 33 7.63 11.78 2.17
N PHE A 34 7.93 11.65 0.88
CA PHE A 34 9.22 12.09 0.31
C PHE A 34 9.33 13.60 0.16
N PHE A 35 8.20 14.29 0.09
CA PHE A 35 8.12 15.73 -0.15
C PHE A 35 7.66 16.54 1.07
N LYS A 36 7.74 15.97 2.28
CA LYS A 36 7.30 16.62 3.51
C LYS A 36 5.89 17.21 3.40
N LYS A 37 5.00 16.48 2.73
CA LYS A 37 3.60 16.87 2.49
C LYS A 37 3.44 18.21 1.75
N LYS A 38 4.34 18.54 0.81
CA LYS A 38 4.37 19.79 0.02
C LYS A 38 3.01 20.20 -0.55
N TYR A 39 2.20 19.25 -1.01
CA TYR A 39 0.86 19.48 -1.58
C TYR A 39 -0.26 19.14 -0.58
N GLY A 40 0.08 18.93 0.67
CA GLY A 40 -0.81 18.46 1.73
C GLY A 40 -0.78 16.95 1.91
N GLU A 41 -1.23 16.49 3.07
CA GLU A 41 -1.26 15.07 3.40
C GLU A 41 -2.22 14.31 2.49
N LEU A 42 -1.84 13.10 2.10
CA LEU A 42 -2.70 12.15 1.41
C LEU A 42 -3.45 11.32 2.45
N PRO A 43 -4.80 11.36 2.51
CA PRO A 43 -5.56 10.64 3.50
C PRO A 43 -5.59 9.13 3.23
N PHE A 44 -5.59 8.35 4.31
CA PHE A 44 -5.72 6.90 4.30
C PHE A 44 -6.76 6.45 5.31
N ILE A 45 -7.31 5.27 5.09
CA ILE A 45 -8.14 4.55 6.06
C ILE A 45 -7.34 3.35 6.56
N TRP A 46 -7.47 3.07 7.84
CA TRP A 46 -6.89 1.91 8.52
C TRP A 46 -7.99 0.95 8.96
N ARG A 47 -7.58 -0.24 9.36
CA ARG A 47 -8.43 -1.22 10.03
C ARG A 47 -7.74 -1.70 11.30
N ASP A 48 -8.39 -1.47 12.43
CA ASP A 48 -7.97 -2.10 13.69
C ASP A 48 -8.47 -3.53 13.69
N ILE A 49 -7.63 -4.47 14.10
CA ILE A 49 -7.95 -5.89 14.11
C ILE A 49 -7.95 -6.38 15.54
N HIS A 50 -9.15 -6.66 16.07
CA HIS A 50 -9.31 -7.30 17.37
C HIS A 50 -9.26 -8.81 17.20
N LYS A 51 -8.33 -9.45 17.92
CA LYS A 51 -8.09 -10.88 17.84
C LYS A 51 -8.83 -11.59 18.97
N ILE A 52 -9.70 -12.53 18.63
CA ILE A 52 -10.53 -13.29 19.55
C ILE A 52 -10.19 -14.77 19.37
N VAL A 53 -9.80 -15.46 20.45
CA VAL A 53 -9.53 -16.90 20.42
C VAL A 53 -10.73 -17.64 20.96
N PHE A 54 -11.24 -18.59 20.19
CA PHE A 54 -12.34 -19.46 20.57
C PHE A 54 -11.86 -20.86 20.89
N PRO A 55 -12.37 -21.51 21.97
CA PRO A 55 -12.04 -22.91 22.32
C PRO A 55 -12.80 -23.90 21.46
N SER A 56 -12.74 -23.71 20.15
CA SER A 56 -13.43 -24.55 19.15
C SER A 56 -12.55 -24.72 17.92
N LYS A 57 -12.66 -25.88 17.25
CA LYS A 57 -11.90 -26.14 16.02
C LYS A 57 -12.26 -25.18 14.90
N ASN A 58 -13.53 -24.81 14.77
CA ASN A 58 -14.02 -23.85 13.78
C ASN A 58 -15.22 -23.09 14.35
N ILE A 59 -15.38 -21.86 13.94
CA ILE A 59 -16.53 -21.00 14.28
C ILE A 59 -17.46 -20.88 13.07
N PHE A 60 -16.88 -20.72 11.88
CA PHE A 60 -17.67 -20.60 10.64
C PHE A 60 -17.88 -21.98 9.96
N PRO A 61 -18.93 -22.13 9.16
CA PRO A 61 -19.14 -23.31 8.30
C PRO A 61 -17.91 -23.63 7.43
N LYS A 62 -17.80 -24.87 6.96
CA LYS A 62 -16.60 -25.40 6.29
C LYS A 62 -16.04 -24.48 5.19
N ASN A 63 -16.91 -23.92 4.35
CA ASN A 63 -16.51 -23.11 3.19
C ASN A 63 -16.63 -21.60 3.43
N VAL A 64 -16.85 -21.16 4.67
CA VAL A 64 -16.93 -19.75 5.03
C VAL A 64 -15.63 -19.33 5.73
N TYR A 65 -14.88 -18.44 5.12
CA TYR A 65 -13.57 -17.96 5.60
C TYR A 65 -13.71 -16.63 6.34
N PHE A 66 -14.66 -15.81 5.92
CA PHE A 66 -14.97 -14.53 6.51
C PHE A 66 -16.45 -14.17 6.31
N LEU A 67 -16.93 -13.29 7.17
CA LEU A 67 -18.28 -12.72 7.11
C LEU A 67 -18.18 -11.21 7.00
N TYR A 68 -18.88 -10.62 6.04
CA TYR A 68 -19.05 -9.17 5.95
C TYR A 68 -20.30 -8.71 6.67
N TYR A 69 -20.19 -7.53 7.27
CA TYR A 69 -21.28 -6.83 7.97
C TYR A 69 -21.43 -5.45 7.35
N ALA A 70 -22.60 -5.15 6.83
CA ALA A 70 -22.88 -3.93 6.06
C ALA A 70 -23.97 -3.04 6.69
N ASN A 71 -24.45 -3.37 7.90
CA ASN A 71 -25.50 -2.62 8.57
C ASN A 71 -24.92 -1.62 9.59
N ASN A 72 -25.45 -1.60 10.82
CA ASN A 72 -25.07 -0.66 11.86
C ASN A 72 -23.95 -1.16 12.79
N GLU A 73 -23.35 -2.30 12.50
CA GLU A 73 -22.24 -2.82 13.28
C GLU A 73 -21.01 -1.91 13.17
N LYS A 74 -20.29 -1.77 14.29
CA LYS A 74 -19.02 -1.00 14.30
C LYS A 74 -17.88 -1.69 13.56
N PHE A 75 -17.99 -2.98 13.32
CA PHE A 75 -17.04 -3.79 12.58
C PHE A 75 -17.59 -4.15 11.20
N THR A 76 -16.72 -4.34 10.24
CA THR A 76 -17.12 -4.61 8.85
C THR A 76 -16.85 -6.04 8.42
N ARG A 77 -15.95 -6.76 9.12
CA ARG A 77 -15.59 -8.12 8.74
C ARG A 77 -15.13 -8.94 9.95
N LEU A 78 -15.54 -10.21 9.98
CA LEU A 78 -14.95 -11.25 10.83
C LEU A 78 -14.19 -12.24 9.93
N VAL A 79 -12.98 -12.63 10.34
CA VAL A 79 -12.10 -13.51 9.55
C VAL A 79 -11.63 -14.67 10.41
N GLU A 80 -11.86 -15.91 9.98
CA GLU A 80 -11.31 -17.11 10.62
C GLU A 80 -10.00 -17.52 9.93
N TYR A 81 -8.87 -17.03 10.45
CA TYR A 81 -7.57 -17.10 9.79
C TYR A 81 -7.08 -18.51 9.51
N LYS A 82 -7.31 -19.47 10.40
CA LYS A 82 -6.79 -20.83 10.21
C LYS A 82 -7.38 -21.55 9.00
N LYS A 83 -8.51 -21.09 8.48
CA LYS A 83 -9.07 -21.63 7.23
C LYS A 83 -8.20 -21.30 6.02
N PHE A 84 -7.57 -20.14 6.01
CA PHE A 84 -6.61 -19.74 4.98
C PHE A 84 -5.28 -20.50 5.14
N THR A 85 -4.78 -20.56 6.37
CA THR A 85 -3.47 -21.17 6.67
C THR A 85 -3.51 -22.70 6.75
N LYS A 86 -4.70 -23.30 6.81
CA LYS A 86 -4.92 -24.74 7.05
C LYS A 86 -4.26 -25.26 8.35
N HIS A 87 -4.00 -24.36 9.29
CA HIS A 87 -3.41 -24.70 10.56
C HIS A 87 -4.33 -25.63 11.39
N LYS A 88 -3.78 -26.73 11.91
CA LYS A 88 -4.52 -27.68 12.74
C LYS A 88 -4.39 -27.32 14.23
N SER A 89 -5.52 -27.03 14.86
CA SER A 89 -5.61 -26.71 16.29
C SER A 89 -7.01 -26.99 16.81
N ASN A 90 -7.14 -27.24 18.10
CA ASN A 90 -8.44 -27.35 18.79
C ASN A 90 -9.06 -25.99 19.12
N THR A 91 -8.33 -24.91 18.94
CA THR A 91 -8.79 -23.53 19.10
C THR A 91 -8.77 -22.84 17.75
N THR A 92 -9.53 -21.76 17.57
CA THR A 92 -9.49 -20.93 16.37
C THR A 92 -9.36 -19.46 16.70
N LEU A 93 -8.60 -18.73 15.87
CA LEU A 93 -8.43 -17.28 15.94
C LEU A 93 -9.34 -16.61 14.94
N VAL A 94 -10.21 -15.72 15.44
CA VAL A 94 -11.05 -14.84 14.63
C VAL A 94 -10.57 -13.41 14.78
N GLY A 95 -10.34 -12.74 13.65
CA GLY A 95 -10.09 -11.30 13.60
C GLY A 95 -11.37 -10.54 13.33
N MET A 96 -11.67 -9.57 14.18
CA MET A 96 -12.75 -8.61 13.98
C MET A 96 -12.16 -7.29 13.47
N GLU A 97 -12.51 -6.89 12.26
CA GLU A 97 -11.97 -5.71 11.59
C GLU A 97 -12.88 -4.50 11.79
N ILE A 98 -12.33 -3.45 12.39
CA ILE A 98 -13.01 -2.19 12.67
C ILE A 98 -12.35 -1.09 11.86
N PRO A 99 -13.09 -0.37 10.98
CA PRO A 99 -12.53 0.79 10.26
C PRO A 99 -12.03 1.86 11.23
N SER A 100 -10.84 2.39 10.98
CA SER A 100 -10.25 3.44 11.81
C SER A 100 -9.41 4.41 10.98
N LYS A 101 -8.95 5.50 11.63
CA LYS A 101 -8.04 6.49 11.04
C LYS A 101 -6.63 6.41 11.65
N ASN A 102 -6.33 5.38 12.43
CA ASN A 102 -5.09 5.27 13.21
C ASN A 102 -3.86 4.89 12.38
N GLY A 103 -4.02 4.66 11.07
CA GLY A 103 -2.92 4.27 10.20
C GLY A 103 -3.21 4.50 8.72
N ARG A 104 -2.28 4.03 7.87
CA ARG A 104 -2.30 4.25 6.42
C ARG A 104 -2.31 2.91 5.69
N HIS A 105 -3.52 2.35 5.48
CA HIS A 105 -3.68 1.05 4.80
C HIS A 105 -4.26 1.23 3.40
N TYR A 106 -5.43 1.88 3.30
CA TYR A 106 -6.10 2.10 2.03
C TYR A 106 -6.11 3.58 1.68
N PRO A 107 -5.63 3.98 0.48
CA PRO A 107 -5.82 5.32 -0.04
C PRO A 107 -7.31 5.69 -0.11
N VAL A 108 -7.64 6.94 0.17
CA VAL A 108 -9.01 7.44 0.02
C VAL A 108 -9.22 7.91 -1.41
N PRO A 109 -10.07 7.24 -2.24
CA PRO A 109 -10.13 7.44 -3.68
C PRO A 109 -10.99 8.64 -4.10
N PHE A 110 -10.87 9.78 -3.42
CA PHE A 110 -11.53 11.01 -3.85
C PHE A 110 -10.74 11.69 -4.97
N LYS A 111 -11.40 12.16 -6.02
CA LYS A 111 -10.79 12.81 -7.19
C LYS A 111 -9.76 13.88 -6.81
N LYS A 112 -10.06 14.74 -5.83
CA LYS A 112 -9.14 15.77 -5.33
C LYS A 112 -7.84 15.18 -4.75
N GLU A 113 -7.92 14.04 -4.07
CA GLU A 113 -6.78 13.40 -3.44
C GLU A 113 -5.91 12.66 -4.48
N ILE A 114 -6.56 12.09 -5.47
CA ILE A 114 -5.89 11.49 -6.63
C ILE A 114 -5.11 12.55 -7.41
N ILE A 115 -5.73 13.70 -7.73
CA ILE A 115 -5.04 14.82 -8.39
C ILE A 115 -3.85 15.30 -7.55
N LYS A 116 -4.01 15.36 -6.23
CA LYS A 116 -2.92 15.70 -5.30
C LYS A 116 -1.78 14.69 -5.38
N SER A 117 -2.08 13.39 -5.38
CA SER A 117 -1.07 12.34 -5.48
C SER A 117 -0.30 12.39 -6.81
N GLN A 118 -0.98 12.69 -7.91
CA GLN A 118 -0.35 12.87 -9.22
C GLN A 118 0.68 14.00 -9.23
N LYS A 119 0.44 15.11 -8.49
CA LYS A 119 1.43 16.18 -8.36
C LYS A 119 2.72 15.69 -7.68
N TYR A 120 2.59 14.87 -6.63
CA TYR A 120 3.74 14.25 -5.98
C TYR A 120 4.52 13.32 -6.91
N ILE A 121 3.82 12.52 -7.68
CA ILE A 121 4.45 11.55 -8.57
C ILE A 121 5.20 12.24 -9.71
N ARG A 122 4.66 13.32 -10.25
CA ARG A 122 5.37 14.14 -11.27
C ARG A 122 6.63 14.82 -10.74
N ASP A 123 6.71 15.05 -9.43
CA ASP A 123 7.90 15.65 -8.79
C ASP A 123 9.04 14.62 -8.55
N PHE A 124 8.79 13.33 -8.72
CA PHE A 124 9.84 12.33 -8.61
C PHE A 124 10.82 12.42 -9.80
N PRO A 125 12.12 12.29 -9.53
CA PRO A 125 13.09 12.21 -10.62
C PRO A 125 12.99 10.87 -11.37
N GLU A 126 13.45 10.81 -12.61
CA GLU A 126 13.35 9.67 -13.53
C GLU A 126 13.89 8.34 -12.96
N TRP A 127 14.84 8.38 -12.03
CA TRP A 127 15.41 7.21 -11.36
C TRP A 127 14.63 6.72 -10.14
N PHE A 128 13.51 7.39 -9.79
CA PHE A 128 12.68 7.05 -8.64
C PHE A 128 11.34 6.49 -9.10
N PHE A 129 11.06 5.25 -8.74
CA PHE A 129 9.83 4.54 -9.10
C PHE A 129 8.94 4.37 -7.88
N SER A 130 7.73 4.88 -7.94
CA SER A 130 6.72 4.70 -6.89
C SER A 130 5.66 3.72 -7.37
N ILE A 131 5.54 2.55 -6.71
CA ILE A 131 4.68 1.44 -7.11
C ILE A 131 3.83 0.91 -5.97
N GLY A 132 2.90 0.03 -6.31
CA GLY A 132 1.97 -0.58 -5.37
C GLY A 132 0.88 0.38 -4.92
N ARG A 133 -0.10 -0.14 -4.20
CA ARG A 133 -1.30 0.61 -3.77
C ARG A 133 -0.99 1.91 -3.06
N ALA A 134 -0.10 1.92 -2.07
CA ALA A 134 0.25 3.13 -1.35
C ALA A 134 1.20 4.04 -2.14
N GLY A 135 2.17 3.48 -2.87
CA GLY A 135 3.12 4.24 -3.67
C GLY A 135 2.48 4.99 -4.83
N THR A 136 1.52 4.37 -5.50
CA THR A 136 0.74 5.02 -6.57
C THR A 136 -0.46 5.81 -6.04
N TYR A 137 -0.81 5.65 -4.75
CA TYR A 137 -2.00 6.21 -4.14
C TYR A 137 -3.29 5.80 -4.86
N ARG A 138 -3.41 4.52 -5.26
CA ARG A 138 -4.57 3.98 -5.97
C ARG A 138 -5.19 2.84 -5.18
N TYR A 139 -6.48 2.98 -4.84
CA TYR A 139 -7.21 1.99 -4.05
C TYR A 139 -7.35 0.66 -4.78
N GLU A 140 -7.57 0.70 -6.08
CA GLU A 140 -7.82 -0.44 -6.96
C GLU A 140 -6.59 -1.31 -7.26
N VAL A 141 -5.38 -0.85 -6.94
CA VAL A 141 -4.16 -1.63 -7.19
C VAL A 141 -4.11 -2.87 -6.29
N ASP A 142 -4.20 -4.04 -6.89
CA ASP A 142 -4.11 -5.35 -6.24
C ASP A 142 -2.74 -6.04 -6.48
N ILE A 143 -2.60 -7.30 -6.08
CA ILE A 143 -1.31 -8.01 -6.11
C ILE A 143 -0.82 -8.24 -7.54
N ASP A 144 -1.72 -8.59 -8.44
CA ASP A 144 -1.44 -8.78 -9.88
C ASP A 144 -0.98 -7.48 -10.54
N ASP A 145 -1.63 -6.35 -10.24
CA ASP A 145 -1.19 -5.03 -10.67
C ASP A 145 0.21 -4.69 -10.15
N CYS A 146 0.51 -5.02 -8.89
CA CYS A 146 1.86 -4.83 -8.33
C CYS A 146 2.92 -5.64 -9.06
N LEU A 147 2.60 -6.88 -9.46
CA LEU A 147 3.49 -7.71 -10.26
C LEU A 147 3.71 -7.11 -11.65
N GLU A 148 2.65 -6.65 -12.32
CA GLU A 148 2.76 -5.99 -13.62
C GLU A 148 3.60 -4.71 -13.54
N GLN A 149 3.40 -3.89 -12.51
CA GLN A 149 4.23 -2.71 -12.25
C GLN A 149 5.71 -3.07 -12.07
N ALA A 150 6.00 -4.11 -11.29
CA ALA A 150 7.38 -4.57 -11.06
C ALA A 150 8.04 -5.08 -12.34
N MET A 151 7.32 -5.83 -13.17
CA MET A 151 7.81 -6.32 -14.47
C MET A 151 8.08 -5.17 -15.43
N SER A 152 7.20 -4.18 -15.48
CA SER A 152 7.38 -2.98 -16.30
C SER A 152 8.63 -2.20 -15.91
N ILE A 153 8.86 -2.01 -14.59
CA ILE A 153 10.08 -1.34 -14.11
C ILE A 153 11.33 -2.14 -14.44
N LYS A 154 11.31 -3.46 -14.31
CA LYS A 154 12.42 -4.32 -14.72
C LYS A 154 12.83 -4.05 -16.17
N GLU A 155 11.87 -4.03 -17.10
CA GLU A 155 12.13 -3.75 -18.52
C GLU A 155 12.75 -2.36 -18.75
N ILE A 156 12.25 -1.35 -18.03
CA ILE A 156 12.75 0.02 -18.09
C ILE A 156 14.19 0.09 -17.62
N ILE A 157 14.51 -0.55 -16.49
CA ILE A 157 15.85 -0.58 -15.90
C ILE A 157 16.83 -1.29 -16.84
N LEU A 158 16.45 -2.44 -17.40
CA LEU A 158 17.29 -3.21 -18.31
C LEU A 158 17.59 -2.44 -19.61
N LYS A 159 16.61 -1.73 -20.14
CA LYS A 159 16.75 -0.92 -21.37
C LYS A 159 17.40 0.45 -21.13
N LYS A 160 17.67 0.83 -19.87
CA LYS A 160 18.15 2.16 -19.45
C LYS A 160 17.31 3.33 -20.01
N ASN A 161 16.04 3.07 -20.30
CA ASN A 161 15.13 4.04 -20.91
C ASN A 161 14.26 4.73 -19.83
N TYR A 162 14.91 5.52 -18.98
CA TYR A 162 14.25 6.16 -17.83
C TYR A 162 13.32 7.31 -18.25
N LYS A 163 13.53 7.95 -19.39
CA LYS A 163 12.75 9.12 -19.85
C LYS A 163 11.29 8.79 -20.20
N ASN A 164 11.03 7.57 -20.66
CA ASN A 164 9.70 7.08 -20.98
C ASN A 164 9.23 6.05 -19.96
N ALA A 165 9.76 6.14 -18.77
CA ALA A 165 9.89 5.05 -17.85
C ALA A 165 8.63 4.72 -17.07
N PHE A 166 7.62 5.58 -17.08
CA PHE A 166 6.35 5.25 -16.48
C PHE A 166 5.25 5.48 -17.51
N PRO A 167 4.50 4.44 -17.85
CA PRO A 167 3.20 4.63 -18.45
C PRO A 167 2.28 5.20 -17.37
N LEU A 168 2.59 6.42 -16.92
CA LEU A 168 1.70 7.21 -16.08
C LEU A 168 0.29 7.17 -16.67
N ASP A 169 0.20 7.15 -17.99
CA ASP A 169 -1.05 7.12 -18.71
C ASP A 169 -1.84 5.82 -18.57
N LYS A 170 -1.20 4.66 -18.52
CA LYS A 170 -1.92 3.37 -18.34
C LYS A 170 -2.50 3.23 -16.93
N TRP A 171 -1.77 3.70 -15.91
CA TRP A 171 -2.11 3.55 -14.49
C TRP A 171 -2.79 4.79 -13.89
N TRP A 172 -2.82 5.91 -14.63
CA TRP A 172 -3.24 7.22 -14.13
C TRP A 172 -4.38 7.85 -14.93
N LYS A 173 -4.90 7.20 -15.96
CA LYS A 173 -6.10 7.66 -16.64
C LYS A 173 -7.31 7.41 -15.74
N TYR A 174 -7.81 8.49 -15.16
CA TYR A 174 -9.20 8.63 -14.82
C TYR A 174 -9.84 9.46 -15.94
N ASP A 175 -10.68 8.82 -16.69
CA ASP A 175 -11.64 9.49 -17.58
C ASP A 175 -12.69 10.22 -16.74
#